data_06e527ef048cc4602f8ee006860a58fc
#
_entry.id   06e527ef048cc4602f8ee006860a58fc
#
_cell.length_a   1.000
_cell.length_b   1.000
_cell.length_c   1.000
_cell.angle_alpha   90.00
_cell.angle_beta   90.00
_cell.angle_gamma   90.00
#
_symmetry.space_group_name_H-M   'P 1'
#
loop_
_entity.id
_entity.type
_entity.pdbx_description
1 polymer ?
#
loop_
_entity_poly.entity_id
_entity_poly.type
_entity_poly.pdbx_seq_one_letter_code
_entity_poly.pdbx_strand_id
1 'polypeptide(L)'
;MNIIEAARVIYKYTVHDEADNIIETQTALSELNVGIEKGSFVCVLEHNGSGKSTFAKLINALNLPDEGTVVVSGMNTRDSEHILDIRKQAGMVFQNPDNQIVANVVEEDVAFGPENLGVPTDEILQRVDNVIDRLEIGAVRTKS
;
A
#
# COMPACT_ATOMS: atom_id res chain seq x y z
N MET A 1 -16.69 -13.29 1.87
CA MET A 1 -15.29 -13.74 2.07
C MET A 1 -14.41 -12.50 2.14
N ASN A 2 -13.70 -12.34 3.24
CA ASN A 2 -12.82 -11.19 3.42
C ASN A 2 -11.60 -11.29 2.50
N ILE A 3 -11.25 -10.16 1.89
CA ILE A 3 -10.01 -10.00 1.12
C ILE A 3 -8.88 -9.46 2.01
N ILE A 4 -9.24 -8.72 3.07
CA ILE A 4 -8.32 -8.25 4.09
C ILE A 4 -8.86 -8.67 5.45
N GLU A 5 -8.00 -9.24 6.28
CA GLU A 5 -8.30 -9.60 7.65
C GLU A 5 -7.17 -9.11 8.58
N ALA A 6 -7.54 -8.32 9.57
CA ALA A 6 -6.66 -7.92 10.65
C ALA A 6 -7.21 -8.49 11.96
N ALA A 7 -6.40 -9.21 12.71
CA ALA A 7 -6.78 -9.84 13.96
C ALA A 7 -5.81 -9.49 15.09
N ARG A 8 -6.32 -8.82 16.12
CA ARG A 8 -5.60 -8.36 17.32
C ARG A 8 -4.30 -7.62 16.99
N VAL A 9 -4.36 -6.75 15.98
CA VAL A 9 -3.18 -6.04 15.48
C VAL A 9 -2.77 -4.94 16.44
N ILE A 10 -1.52 -5.01 16.89
CA ILE A 10 -0.83 -3.95 17.61
C ILE A 10 0.32 -3.46 16.74
N TYR A 11 0.47 -2.14 16.64
CA TYR A 11 1.61 -1.52 15.98
C TYR A 11 2.10 -0.31 16.77
N LYS A 12 3.41 -0.24 16.98
CA LYS A 12 4.07 0.81 17.75
C LYS A 12 5.15 1.49 16.90
N TYR A 13 5.19 2.80 16.94
CA TYR A 13 6.35 3.55 16.47
C TYR A 13 7.35 3.70 17.61
N THR A 14 8.60 3.38 17.33
CA THR A 14 9.73 3.54 18.25
C THR A 14 10.66 4.62 17.74
N VAL A 15 11.03 5.56 18.59
CA VAL A 15 12.05 6.56 18.32
C VAL A 15 13.32 6.14 19.05
N HIS A 16 14.43 6.14 18.32
CA HIS A 16 15.75 5.76 18.86
C HIS A 16 16.66 7.00 18.93
N ASP A 17 17.59 7.02 19.87
CA ASP A 17 18.67 8.00 19.91
C ASP A 17 19.83 7.61 18.96
N GLU A 18 20.87 8.45 18.91
CA GLU A 18 22.07 8.20 18.09
C GLU A 18 22.85 6.93 18.50
N ALA A 19 22.61 6.41 19.70
CA ALA A 19 23.22 5.19 20.23
C ALA A 19 22.28 3.95 20.11
N ASP A 20 21.18 4.08 19.32
CA ASP A 20 20.16 3.06 19.08
C ASP A 20 19.36 2.64 20.34
N ASN A 21 19.32 3.47 21.37
CA ASN A 21 18.44 3.22 22.52
C ASN A 21 17.03 3.77 22.23
N ILE A 22 16.02 3.04 22.69
CA ILE A 22 14.62 3.48 22.59
C ILE A 22 14.39 4.63 23.56
N ILE A 23 14.04 5.82 23.02
CA ILE A 23 13.70 7.00 23.81
C ILE A 23 12.19 7.23 23.92
N GLU A 24 11.42 6.76 22.94
CA GLU A 24 9.97 6.89 22.95
C GLU A 24 9.32 5.73 22.21
N THR A 25 8.16 5.30 22.69
CA THR A 25 7.31 4.32 22.00
C THR A 25 5.88 4.84 22.00
N GLN A 26 5.32 5.02 20.80
CA GLN A 26 3.95 5.44 20.61
C GLN A 26 3.12 4.32 19.97
N THR A 27 2.08 3.86 20.67
CA THR A 27 1.15 2.88 20.11
C THR A 27 0.24 3.57 19.08
N ALA A 28 0.35 3.14 17.82
CA ALA A 28 -0.47 3.64 16.71
C ALA A 28 -1.72 2.81 16.48
N LEU A 29 -1.64 1.50 16.73
CA LEU A 29 -2.78 0.58 16.67
C LEU A 29 -2.79 -0.29 17.92
N SER A 30 -3.96 -0.44 18.54
CA SER A 30 -4.15 -1.23 19.76
C SER A 30 -5.29 -2.24 19.53
N GLU A 31 -4.93 -3.53 19.43
CA GLU A 31 -5.84 -4.66 19.27
C GLU A 31 -6.86 -4.50 18.13
N LEU A 32 -6.44 -3.91 17.01
CA LEU A 32 -7.31 -3.70 15.85
C LEU A 32 -7.81 -5.04 15.29
N ASN A 33 -9.15 -5.14 15.14
CA ASN A 33 -9.81 -6.26 14.49
C ASN A 33 -10.68 -5.73 13.35
N VAL A 34 -10.38 -6.09 12.11
CA VAL A 34 -11.08 -5.62 10.90
C VAL A 34 -11.16 -6.73 9.87
N GLY A 35 -12.34 -6.90 9.27
CA GLY A 35 -12.54 -7.73 8.08
C GLY A 35 -13.10 -6.85 6.95
N ILE A 36 -12.46 -6.89 5.78
CA ILE A 36 -12.90 -6.18 4.58
C ILE A 36 -13.25 -7.20 3.50
N GLU A 37 -14.49 -7.16 3.04
CA GLU A 37 -14.97 -8.08 2.01
C GLU A 37 -14.48 -7.69 0.61
N LYS A 38 -14.26 -8.70 -0.23
CA LYS A 38 -13.89 -8.48 -1.64
C LYS A 38 -15.00 -7.68 -2.36
N GLY A 39 -14.58 -6.65 -3.10
CA GLY A 39 -15.48 -5.80 -3.89
C GLY A 39 -16.20 -4.73 -3.08
N SER A 40 -15.94 -4.61 -1.77
CA SER A 40 -16.52 -3.54 -0.96
C SER A 40 -15.74 -2.23 -1.12
N PHE A 41 -16.44 -1.12 -0.91
CA PHE A 41 -15.86 0.21 -0.71
C PHE A 41 -15.93 0.54 0.79
N VAL A 42 -14.79 0.75 1.43
CA VAL A 42 -14.70 0.97 2.88
C VAL A 42 -14.08 2.34 3.17
N CYS A 43 -14.75 3.12 3.99
CA CYS A 43 -14.25 4.39 4.52
C CYS A 43 -13.76 4.20 5.96
N VAL A 44 -12.53 4.60 6.24
CA VAL A 44 -11.96 4.62 7.60
C VAL A 44 -12.00 6.04 8.14
N LEU A 45 -12.92 6.30 9.07
CA LEU A 45 -13.14 7.62 9.66
C LEU A 45 -12.61 7.65 11.08
N GLU A 46 -11.73 8.59 11.36
CA GLU A 46 -11.16 8.83 12.69
C GLU A 46 -10.42 10.18 12.70
N HIS A 47 -10.10 10.70 13.87
CA HIS A 47 -9.30 11.92 14.01
C HIS A 47 -7.85 11.74 13.49
N ASN A 48 -7.13 12.84 13.31
CA ASN A 48 -5.74 12.80 12.85
C ASN A 48 -4.84 12.14 13.92
N GLY A 49 -3.91 11.30 13.48
CA GLY A 49 -3.02 10.55 14.37
C GLY A 49 -3.57 9.21 14.88
N SER A 50 -4.78 8.81 14.49
CA SER A 50 -5.44 7.58 14.97
C SER A 50 -4.96 6.25 14.33
N GLY A 51 -3.91 6.25 13.52
CA GLY A 51 -3.36 5.04 12.91
C GLY A 51 -3.92 4.64 11.54
N LYS A 52 -4.78 5.44 10.88
CA LYS A 52 -5.32 5.13 9.53
C LYS A 52 -4.25 4.82 8.50
N SER A 53 -3.24 5.70 8.39
CA SER A 53 -2.12 5.50 7.46
C SER A 53 -1.24 4.33 7.86
N THR A 54 -1.13 4.04 9.15
CA THR A 54 -0.43 2.87 9.68
C THR A 54 -1.13 1.60 9.24
N PHE A 55 -2.45 1.54 9.39
CA PHE A 55 -3.23 0.38 8.94
C PHE A 55 -3.10 0.16 7.42
N ALA A 56 -3.18 1.23 6.62
CA ALA A 56 -2.96 1.13 5.18
C ALA A 56 -1.57 0.56 4.83
N LYS A 57 -0.52 0.98 5.54
CA LYS A 57 0.85 0.46 5.35
C LYS A 57 1.01 -1.00 5.80
N LEU A 58 0.21 -1.47 6.75
CA LEU A 58 0.20 -2.89 7.13
C LEU A 58 -0.47 -3.76 6.08
N ILE A 59 -1.50 -3.26 5.38
CA ILE A 59 -2.21 -3.99 4.33
C ILE A 59 -1.29 -4.31 3.15
N ASN A 60 -0.41 -3.39 2.74
CA ASN A 60 0.50 -3.64 1.62
C ASN A 60 1.91 -4.11 2.05
N ALA A 61 2.04 -4.53 3.31
CA ALA A 61 3.29 -5.03 3.88
C ALA A 61 4.48 -4.03 3.77
N LEU A 62 4.20 -2.71 3.83
CA LEU A 62 5.24 -1.70 4.06
C LEU A 62 5.67 -1.68 5.52
N ASN A 63 4.71 -1.87 6.42
CA ASN A 63 4.95 -2.12 7.83
C ASN A 63 4.47 -3.53 8.18
N LEU A 64 5.07 -4.13 9.20
CA LEU A 64 4.62 -5.40 9.77
C LEU A 64 4.05 -5.16 11.17
N PRO A 65 2.99 -5.84 11.58
CA PRO A 65 2.44 -5.66 12.92
C PRO A 65 3.42 -6.16 13.99
N ASP A 66 3.51 -5.48 15.15
CA ASP A 66 4.27 -5.98 16.29
C ASP A 66 3.61 -7.24 16.86
N GLU A 67 2.29 -7.19 17.02
CA GLU A 67 1.47 -8.32 17.46
C GLU A 67 0.23 -8.49 16.58
N GLY A 68 -0.37 -9.67 16.62
CA GLY A 68 -1.51 -10.02 15.78
C GLY A 68 -1.12 -10.39 14.36
N THR A 69 -2.10 -10.42 13.47
CA THR A 69 -1.91 -10.83 12.07
C THR A 69 -2.66 -9.92 11.12
N VAL A 70 -2.06 -9.67 9.95
CA VAL A 70 -2.72 -9.05 8.80
C VAL A 70 -2.61 -10.01 7.63
N VAL A 71 -3.75 -10.38 7.06
CA VAL A 71 -3.86 -11.30 5.92
C VAL A 71 -4.51 -10.56 4.76
N VAL A 72 -3.90 -10.64 3.58
CA VAL A 72 -4.39 -10.03 2.34
C VAL A 72 -4.51 -11.11 1.28
N SER A 73 -5.71 -11.29 0.76
CA SER A 73 -6.01 -12.37 -0.22
C SER A 73 -5.53 -13.76 0.24
N GLY A 74 -5.64 -14.06 1.53
CA GLY A 74 -5.19 -15.31 2.12
C GLY A 74 -3.69 -15.39 2.44
N MET A 75 -2.90 -14.35 2.13
CA MET A 75 -1.46 -14.28 2.39
C MET A 75 -1.17 -13.45 3.63
N ASN A 76 -0.37 -13.97 4.56
CA ASN A 76 0.04 -13.23 5.74
C ASN A 76 1.14 -12.22 5.39
N THR A 77 1.00 -10.97 5.84
CA THR A 77 1.97 -9.91 5.56
C THR A 77 3.35 -10.15 6.20
N ARG A 78 3.45 -11.02 7.20
CA ARG A 78 4.73 -11.42 7.81
C ARG A 78 5.50 -12.45 6.99
N ASP A 79 4.85 -13.09 6.04
CA ASP A 79 5.45 -14.10 5.20
C ASP A 79 6.23 -13.43 4.05
N SER A 80 7.55 -13.42 4.16
CA SER A 80 8.43 -12.73 3.23
C SER A 80 8.30 -13.21 1.78
N GLU A 81 7.91 -14.47 1.58
CA GLU A 81 7.72 -15.05 0.24
C GLU A 81 6.50 -14.44 -0.47
N HIS A 82 5.52 -13.94 0.29
CA HIS A 82 4.29 -13.37 -0.25
C HIS A 82 4.27 -11.84 -0.37
N ILE A 83 5.28 -11.14 0.13
CA ILE A 83 5.29 -9.66 0.14
C ILE A 83 5.08 -9.07 -1.25
N LEU A 84 5.76 -9.61 -2.27
CA LEU A 84 5.63 -9.11 -3.63
C LEU A 84 4.21 -9.35 -4.18
N ASP A 85 3.63 -10.51 -3.92
CA ASP A 85 2.27 -10.85 -4.39
C ASP A 85 1.19 -10.05 -3.66
N ILE A 86 1.40 -9.74 -2.38
CA ILE A 86 0.55 -8.81 -1.61
C ILE A 86 0.61 -7.42 -2.24
N ARG A 87 1.79 -6.89 -2.55
CA ARG A 87 1.96 -5.56 -3.17
C ARG A 87 1.38 -5.46 -4.57
N LYS A 88 1.38 -6.55 -5.33
CA LYS A 88 0.68 -6.62 -6.63
C LYS A 88 -0.84 -6.47 -6.50
N GLN A 89 -1.41 -6.87 -5.38
CA GLN A 89 -2.86 -6.85 -5.13
C GLN A 89 -3.32 -5.63 -4.33
N ALA A 90 -2.46 -5.06 -3.50
CA ALA A 90 -2.75 -3.95 -2.60
C ALA A 90 -1.95 -2.70 -3.01
N GLY A 91 -2.38 -2.02 -4.07
CA GLY A 91 -1.83 -0.73 -4.46
C GLY A 91 -2.10 0.33 -3.38
N MET A 92 -1.16 1.25 -3.18
CA MET A 92 -1.27 2.30 -2.18
C MET A 92 -1.05 3.68 -2.80
N VAL A 93 -1.94 4.62 -2.46
CA VAL A 93 -1.74 6.05 -2.74
C VAL A 93 -1.42 6.74 -1.43
N PHE A 94 -0.27 7.43 -1.37
CA PHE A 94 0.17 8.14 -0.17
C PHE A 94 -0.50 9.52 -0.06
N GLN A 95 -0.44 10.12 1.12
CA GLN A 95 -1.04 11.40 1.41
C GLN A 95 -0.46 12.56 0.55
N ASN A 96 0.82 12.48 0.19
CA ASN A 96 1.46 13.44 -0.71
C ASN A 96 1.74 12.74 -2.05
N PRO A 97 0.87 12.91 -3.06
CA PRO A 97 0.99 12.24 -4.36
C PRO A 97 2.21 12.74 -5.17
N ASP A 98 2.65 13.97 -4.98
CA ASP A 98 3.77 14.55 -5.76
C ASP A 98 5.08 13.77 -5.56
N ASN A 99 5.26 13.19 -4.37
CA ASN A 99 6.43 12.37 -4.06
C ASN A 99 6.36 10.94 -4.66
N GLN A 100 5.27 10.60 -5.34
CA GLN A 100 5.08 9.28 -5.95
C GLN A 100 5.39 9.26 -7.45
N ILE A 101 5.44 10.42 -8.08
CA ILE A 101 5.78 10.56 -9.50
C ILE A 101 7.27 10.30 -9.66
N VAL A 102 7.60 9.29 -10.44
CA VAL A 102 8.97 8.80 -10.67
C VAL A 102 9.48 9.24 -12.04
N ALA A 103 8.62 9.18 -13.06
CA ALA A 103 8.96 9.56 -14.43
C ALA A 103 8.45 10.97 -14.77
N ASN A 104 9.15 11.62 -15.71
CA ASN A 104 8.76 12.95 -16.18
C ASN A 104 7.62 12.94 -17.20
N VAL A 105 7.32 11.79 -17.80
CA VAL A 105 6.28 11.62 -18.81
C VAL A 105 5.18 10.73 -18.24
N VAL A 106 3.92 11.13 -18.43
CA VAL A 106 2.76 10.44 -17.82
C VAL A 106 2.70 8.96 -18.18
N GLU A 107 2.88 8.60 -19.45
CA GLU A 107 2.83 7.19 -19.87
C GLU A 107 3.99 6.35 -19.29
N GLU A 108 5.16 6.95 -19.10
CA GLU A 108 6.31 6.29 -18.48
C GLU A 108 6.07 6.08 -16.99
N ASP A 109 5.46 7.06 -16.30
CA ASP A 109 5.12 6.96 -14.89
C ASP A 109 4.05 5.87 -14.64
N VAL A 110 3.05 5.79 -15.51
CA VAL A 110 2.05 4.71 -15.47
C VAL A 110 2.67 3.33 -15.75
N ALA A 111 3.67 3.25 -16.64
CA ALA A 111 4.37 2.02 -16.97
C ALA A 111 5.31 1.54 -15.85
N PHE A 112 5.82 2.44 -15.03
CA PHE A 112 6.83 2.16 -14.00
C PHE A 112 6.46 1.01 -13.05
N GLY A 113 5.21 0.96 -12.59
CA GLY A 113 4.73 -0.11 -11.72
C GLY A 113 4.80 -1.50 -12.36
N PRO A 114 4.16 -1.72 -13.51
CA PRO A 114 4.24 -2.98 -14.25
C PRO A 114 5.67 -3.39 -14.66
N GLU A 115 6.51 -2.43 -15.03
CA GLU A 115 7.94 -2.70 -15.36
C GLU A 115 8.67 -3.29 -14.17
N ASN A 116 8.55 -2.69 -12.99
CA ASN A 116 9.17 -3.20 -11.77
C ASN A 116 8.63 -4.56 -11.33
N LEU A 117 7.43 -4.93 -11.76
CA LEU A 117 6.85 -6.25 -11.52
C LEU A 117 7.25 -7.29 -12.58
N GLY A 118 8.08 -6.91 -13.56
CA GLY A 118 8.54 -7.81 -14.62
C GLY A 118 7.44 -8.22 -15.60
N VAL A 119 6.43 -7.37 -15.80
CA VAL A 119 5.37 -7.61 -16.80
C VAL A 119 5.98 -7.51 -18.21
N PRO A 120 5.61 -8.40 -19.16
CA PRO A 120 6.07 -8.31 -20.55
C PRO A 120 5.71 -6.98 -21.21
N THR A 121 6.59 -6.42 -22.04
CA THR A 121 6.45 -5.09 -22.66
C THR A 121 5.12 -4.92 -23.42
N ASP A 122 4.70 -5.91 -24.20
CA ASP A 122 3.45 -5.85 -24.95
C ASP A 122 2.23 -5.74 -24.01
N GLU A 123 2.28 -6.40 -22.87
CA GLU A 123 1.23 -6.32 -21.85
C GLU A 123 1.28 -4.97 -21.11
N ILE A 124 2.47 -4.42 -20.85
CA ILE A 124 2.64 -3.08 -20.26
C ILE A 124 1.96 -2.03 -21.14
N LEU A 125 2.24 -2.03 -22.45
CA LEU A 125 1.65 -1.08 -23.39
C LEU A 125 0.13 -1.15 -23.37
N GLN A 126 -0.45 -2.36 -23.39
CA GLN A 126 -1.90 -2.54 -23.29
C GLN A 126 -2.48 -2.02 -21.97
N ARG A 127 -1.80 -2.25 -20.85
CA ARG A 127 -2.22 -1.78 -19.53
C ARG A 127 -2.18 -0.25 -19.46
N VAL A 128 -1.11 0.36 -19.97
CA VAL A 128 -0.95 1.83 -20.03
C VAL A 128 -2.06 2.45 -20.86
N ASP A 129 -2.32 1.94 -22.09
CA ASP A 129 -3.40 2.41 -22.94
C ASP A 129 -4.76 2.34 -22.23
N ASN A 130 -5.08 1.18 -21.65
CA ASN A 130 -6.33 0.98 -20.94
C ASN A 130 -6.52 1.92 -19.73
N VAL A 131 -5.47 2.20 -18.99
CA VAL A 131 -5.52 3.09 -17.80
C VAL A 131 -5.69 4.54 -18.26
N ILE A 132 -4.91 4.99 -19.25
CA ILE A 132 -4.97 6.36 -19.77
C ILE A 132 -6.36 6.66 -20.37
N ASP A 133 -6.92 5.72 -21.13
CA ASP A 133 -8.26 5.84 -21.70
C ASP A 133 -9.33 5.86 -20.61
N ARG A 134 -9.24 4.95 -19.64
CA ARG A 134 -10.21 4.84 -18.54
C ARG A 134 -10.24 6.08 -17.64
N LEU A 135 -9.09 6.74 -17.46
CA LEU A 135 -8.97 7.97 -16.70
C LEU A 135 -9.19 9.24 -17.53
N GLU A 136 -9.41 9.10 -18.85
CA GLU A 136 -9.61 10.21 -19.78
C GLU A 136 -8.44 11.22 -19.81
N ILE A 137 -7.21 10.74 -19.54
CA ILE A 137 -6.00 11.59 -19.49
C ILE A 137 -5.14 11.53 -20.75
N GLY A 138 -5.68 11.05 -21.88
CA GLY A 138 -4.96 10.93 -23.14
C GLY A 138 -4.33 12.24 -23.64
N ALA A 139 -4.96 13.39 -23.35
CA ALA A 139 -4.43 14.70 -23.74
C ALA A 139 -3.09 15.10 -23.05
N VAL A 140 -2.74 14.43 -21.94
CA VAL A 140 -1.51 14.69 -21.20
C VAL A 140 -0.53 13.51 -21.24
N ARG A 141 -0.84 12.46 -21.99
CA ARG A 141 -0.08 11.20 -22.07
C ARG A 141 1.43 11.40 -22.22
N THR A 142 1.84 12.26 -23.15
CA THR A 142 3.24 12.55 -23.50
C THR A 142 3.76 13.85 -22.88
N LYS A 143 3.02 14.42 -21.93
CA LYS A 143 3.45 15.65 -21.24
C LYS A 143 4.27 15.33 -20.00
N SER A 144 5.20 16.22 -19.71
CA SER A 144 5.99 16.29 -18.49
C SER A 144 5.45 17.33 -17.52
#